data_a23cfa9562fda2a61974541accec728f
#
_entry.id   a23cfa9562fda2a61974541accec728f
#
_cell.length_a   1.000
_cell.length_b   1.000
_cell.length_c   1.000
_cell.angle_alpha   90.00
_cell.angle_beta   90.00
_cell.angle_gamma   90.00
#
_symmetry.space_group_name_H-M   'P 1'
#
loop_
_entity.id
_entity.type
_entity.pdbx_description
1 polymer ?
#
loop_
_entity_poly.entity_id
_entity_poly.type
_entity_poly.pdbx_seq_one_letter_code
_entity_poly.pdbx_strand_id
1 'polypeptide(L)'
;KNFLTQVISPFSDTKIGAVTCLYNGIAKDKIASKLNAMFINNWFLPSVLISRILQPIKYCLGATMIVKRSILKKIGGFESLSNHLADDYILGKLISNFGYKIHLSDYIVENIVEEASFKNLILHELRWARTLKRIEPLAYALTFLTDSLVLSIFAGIILFITAESLILLYLPIVITLSLRVLLHNSVNKMINSKRVTEIWLIPLRDILSFCIRIISYIGNSVRWRNNTFVVDHLGLMHEKKVISSDDPNTTEKIPDLLTP
;
A
#
# COMPACT_ATOMS: atom_id res chain seq x y z
N LYS A 1 9.61 -19.65 16.71
CA LYS A 1 9.24 -19.83 18.15
C LYS A 1 9.45 -18.56 19.01
N ASN A 2 10.13 -17.52 18.50
CA ASN A 2 10.48 -16.32 19.29
C ASN A 2 9.69 -15.06 18.90
N PHE A 3 8.57 -15.19 18.17
CA PHE A 3 7.79 -14.06 17.68
C PHE A 3 7.39 -13.11 18.83
N LEU A 4 6.67 -13.63 19.85
CA LEU A 4 6.18 -12.81 20.96
C LEU A 4 7.32 -12.10 21.70
N THR A 5 8.44 -12.77 21.94
CA THR A 5 9.59 -12.16 22.60
C THR A 5 10.16 -11.00 21.78
N GLN A 6 10.31 -11.17 20.46
CA GLN A 6 10.86 -10.13 19.57
C GLN A 6 9.94 -8.92 19.45
N VAL A 7 8.62 -9.13 19.42
CA VAL A 7 7.67 -8.02 19.27
C VAL A 7 7.30 -7.34 20.61
N ILE A 8 7.55 -7.98 21.74
CA ILE A 8 7.28 -7.41 23.08
C ILE A 8 8.53 -6.72 23.65
N SER A 9 9.74 -7.23 23.37
CA SER A 9 10.98 -6.69 23.93
C SER A 9 11.17 -5.17 23.70
N PRO A 10 10.76 -4.56 22.56
CA PRO A 10 10.92 -3.11 22.37
C PRO A 10 10.17 -2.26 23.40
N PHE A 11 9.11 -2.80 24.02
CA PHE A 11 8.34 -2.06 25.04
C PHE A 11 9.07 -1.84 26.37
N SER A 12 10.29 -2.36 26.52
CA SER A 12 11.20 -1.96 27.62
C SER A 12 11.55 -0.47 27.52
N ASP A 13 11.61 0.11 26.32
CA ASP A 13 11.64 1.56 26.14
C ASP A 13 10.22 2.13 26.37
N THR A 14 10.12 3.00 27.39
CA THR A 14 8.85 3.65 27.76
C THR A 14 8.31 4.59 26.68
N LYS A 15 9.18 5.06 25.78
CA LYS A 15 8.82 5.93 24.64
C LYS A 15 8.11 5.19 23.52
N ILE A 16 8.21 3.84 23.48
CA ILE A 16 7.55 3.04 22.45
C ILE A 16 6.09 2.81 22.83
N GLY A 17 5.20 3.27 21.97
CA GLY A 17 3.74 3.16 22.11
C GLY A 17 3.15 1.97 21.36
N ALA A 18 3.71 1.66 20.21
CA ALA A 18 3.32 0.50 19.41
C ALA A 18 4.51 -0.17 18.74
N VAL A 19 4.35 -1.45 18.44
CA VAL A 19 5.25 -2.26 17.62
C VAL A 19 4.46 -2.78 16.43
N THR A 20 5.05 -2.69 15.25
CA THR A 20 4.49 -3.25 14.03
C THR A 20 5.54 -4.09 13.30
N CYS A 21 5.12 -5.03 12.46
CA CYS A 21 6.04 -5.90 11.72
C CYS A 21 5.91 -5.66 10.23
N LEU A 22 7.05 -5.73 9.53
CA LEU A 22 7.03 -5.95 8.08
C LEU A 22 6.35 -7.28 7.77
N TYR A 23 5.81 -7.38 6.58
CA TYR A 23 5.26 -8.65 6.10
C TYR A 23 5.66 -8.90 4.65
N ASN A 24 5.80 -10.17 4.31
CA ASN A 24 6.01 -10.63 2.96
C ASN A 24 4.77 -11.35 2.44
N GLY A 25 4.48 -11.20 1.16
CA GLY A 25 3.38 -11.90 0.50
C GLY A 25 3.80 -13.32 0.09
N ILE A 26 3.02 -14.32 0.51
CA ILE A 26 3.15 -15.70 0.05
C ILE A 26 1.94 -16.04 -0.81
N ALA A 27 2.15 -16.11 -2.12
CA ALA A 27 1.08 -16.37 -3.06
C ALA A 27 0.58 -17.82 -2.99
N LYS A 28 -0.75 -17.99 -3.06
CA LYS A 28 -1.34 -19.25 -3.53
C LYS A 28 -1.26 -19.35 -5.06
N ASP A 29 -1.63 -20.46 -5.63
CA ASP A 29 -1.31 -20.92 -7.00
C ASP A 29 -1.74 -19.98 -8.14
N LYS A 30 -2.76 -19.14 -7.95
CA LYS A 30 -3.30 -18.28 -9.00
C LYS A 30 -2.36 -17.12 -9.37
N ILE A 31 -2.30 -16.76 -10.65
CA ILE A 31 -1.50 -15.63 -11.15
C ILE A 31 -1.87 -14.32 -10.46
N ALA A 32 -3.16 -14.07 -10.19
CA ALA A 32 -3.60 -12.90 -9.44
C ALA A 32 -2.97 -12.81 -8.04
N SER A 33 -2.91 -13.93 -7.32
CA SER A 33 -2.24 -14.03 -6.01
C SER A 33 -0.74 -13.79 -6.13
N LYS A 34 -0.10 -14.32 -7.16
CA LYS A 34 1.34 -14.10 -7.44
C LYS A 34 1.65 -12.64 -7.70
N LEU A 35 0.83 -11.95 -8.51
CA LEU A 35 0.98 -10.53 -8.80
C LEU A 35 0.79 -9.67 -7.54
N ASN A 36 -0.17 -9.99 -6.67
CA ASN A 36 -0.35 -9.27 -5.42
C ASN A 36 0.82 -9.52 -4.45
N ALA A 37 1.28 -10.77 -4.30
CA ALA A 37 2.46 -11.07 -3.49
C ALA A 37 3.71 -10.35 -4.02
N MET A 38 3.89 -10.24 -5.35
CA MET A 38 4.97 -9.45 -5.94
C MET A 38 4.84 -7.95 -5.63
N PHE A 39 3.63 -7.39 -5.60
CA PHE A 39 3.43 -6.02 -5.17
C PHE A 39 3.92 -5.82 -3.73
N ILE A 40 3.52 -6.71 -2.82
CA ILE A 40 3.95 -6.65 -1.42
C ILE A 40 5.47 -6.77 -1.32
N ASN A 41 6.08 -7.75 -1.99
CA ASN A 41 7.50 -8.05 -1.83
C ASN A 41 8.40 -7.07 -2.57
N ASN A 42 8.06 -6.67 -3.81
CA ASN A 42 8.96 -5.92 -4.68
C ASN A 42 8.70 -4.41 -4.70
N TRP A 43 7.60 -3.95 -4.09
CA TRP A 43 7.28 -2.53 -4.01
C TRP A 43 7.00 -2.08 -2.57
N PHE A 44 6.00 -2.66 -1.90
CA PHE A 44 5.59 -2.23 -0.57
C PHE A 44 6.71 -2.41 0.47
N LEU A 45 7.28 -3.61 0.59
CA LEU A 45 8.31 -3.91 1.57
C LEU A 45 9.57 -3.02 1.40
N PRO A 46 10.16 -2.90 0.19
CA PRO A 46 11.26 -1.96 -0.03
C PRO A 46 10.88 -0.50 0.27
N SER A 47 9.66 -0.08 -0.08
CA SER A 47 9.19 1.29 0.18
C SER A 47 9.13 1.61 1.67
N VAL A 48 8.66 0.68 2.51
CA VAL A 48 8.67 0.84 3.97
C VAL A 48 10.08 0.94 4.52
N LEU A 49 11.02 0.12 4.03
CA LEU A 49 12.41 0.16 4.46
C LEU A 49 13.08 1.49 4.10
N ILE A 50 12.86 1.98 2.87
CA ILE A 50 13.37 3.29 2.43
C ILE A 50 12.75 4.41 3.28
N SER A 51 11.43 4.37 3.49
CA SER A 51 10.74 5.36 4.34
C SER A 51 11.32 5.40 5.76
N ARG A 52 11.62 4.23 6.36
CA ARG A 52 12.26 4.14 7.69
C ARG A 52 13.63 4.81 7.74
N ILE A 53 14.40 4.76 6.65
CA ILE A 53 15.72 5.40 6.59
C ILE A 53 15.57 6.92 6.51
N LEU A 54 14.58 7.40 5.77
CA LEU A 54 14.38 8.82 5.51
C LEU A 54 13.73 9.55 6.71
N GLN A 55 12.84 8.88 7.43
CA GLN A 55 12.11 9.47 8.56
C GLN A 55 11.61 8.40 9.57
N PRO A 56 11.39 8.79 10.83
CA PRO A 56 10.77 7.89 11.81
C PRO A 56 9.37 7.45 11.33
N ILE A 57 9.07 6.15 11.49
CA ILE A 57 7.77 5.60 11.15
C ILE A 57 6.70 6.17 12.11
N LYS A 58 5.63 6.70 11.55
CA LYS A 58 4.47 7.27 12.26
C LYS A 58 3.16 6.53 12.00
N TYR A 59 3.23 5.37 11.38
CA TYR A 59 2.10 4.51 11.04
C TYR A 59 2.38 3.07 11.47
N CYS A 60 1.33 2.29 11.61
CA CYS A 60 1.44 0.84 11.78
C CYS A 60 1.16 0.14 10.45
N LEU A 61 1.54 -1.13 10.38
CA LEU A 61 1.27 -2.02 9.24
C LEU A 61 0.23 -3.05 9.68
N GLY A 62 -0.85 -3.18 8.91
CA GLY A 62 -2.05 -3.92 9.30
C GLY A 62 -1.86 -5.41 9.56
N ALA A 63 -0.78 -6.03 9.05
CA ALA A 63 -0.51 -7.44 9.28
C ALA A 63 -0.19 -7.78 10.74
N THR A 64 0.43 -6.83 11.48
CA THR A 64 0.72 -7.01 12.90
C THR A 64 0.83 -5.65 13.60
N MET A 65 -0.01 -5.46 14.59
CA MET A 65 -0.02 -4.25 15.42
C MET A 65 -0.09 -4.66 16.89
N ILE A 66 0.89 -4.22 17.67
CA ILE A 66 0.94 -4.46 19.11
C ILE A 66 1.01 -3.11 19.80
N VAL A 67 0.09 -2.85 20.72
CA VAL A 67 -0.08 -1.54 21.35
C VAL A 67 -0.19 -1.71 22.86
N LYS A 68 0.43 -0.82 23.65
CA LYS A 68 0.22 -0.76 25.11
C LYS A 68 -1.24 -0.41 25.39
N ARG A 69 -1.93 -1.22 26.19
CA ARG A 69 -3.35 -1.00 26.58
C ARG A 69 -3.61 0.40 27.13
N SER A 70 -2.68 0.94 27.91
CA SER A 70 -2.77 2.30 28.47
C SER A 70 -2.76 3.38 27.38
N ILE A 71 -1.97 3.19 26.33
CA ILE A 71 -1.87 4.12 25.21
C ILE A 71 -3.10 3.99 24.31
N LEU A 72 -3.55 2.76 24.04
CA LEU A 72 -4.79 2.53 23.28
C LEU A 72 -5.98 3.24 23.94
N LYS A 73 -6.09 3.18 25.28
CA LYS A 73 -7.12 3.92 26.00
C LYS A 73 -6.97 5.44 25.86
N LYS A 74 -5.73 5.97 25.90
CA LYS A 74 -5.47 7.41 25.75
C LYS A 74 -5.88 7.95 24.41
N ILE A 75 -5.75 7.18 23.33
CA ILE A 75 -6.12 7.61 21.96
C ILE A 75 -7.61 7.42 21.68
N GLY A 76 -8.43 7.00 22.65
CA GLY A 76 -9.88 6.81 22.50
C GLY A 76 -10.31 5.37 22.19
N GLY A 77 -9.40 4.38 22.37
CA GLY A 77 -9.72 2.97 22.14
C GLY A 77 -9.87 2.61 20.66
N PHE A 78 -10.48 1.47 20.40
CA PHE A 78 -10.80 1.03 19.04
C PHE A 78 -11.91 1.86 18.38
N GLU A 79 -12.71 2.55 19.18
CA GLU A 79 -13.79 3.41 18.69
C GLU A 79 -13.25 4.56 17.83
N SER A 80 -12.09 5.13 18.22
CA SER A 80 -11.43 6.19 17.44
C SER A 80 -10.93 5.72 16.06
N LEU A 81 -10.91 4.42 15.80
CA LEU A 81 -10.44 3.82 14.55
C LEU A 81 -11.57 3.28 13.68
N SER A 82 -12.77 3.08 14.25
CA SER A 82 -13.85 2.27 13.66
C SER A 82 -14.36 2.75 12.30
N ASN A 83 -14.29 4.06 12.04
CA ASN A 83 -14.78 4.67 10.79
C ASN A 83 -13.66 4.94 9.78
N HIS A 84 -12.44 4.50 10.05
CA HIS A 84 -11.30 4.71 9.17
C HIS A 84 -11.01 3.47 8.31
N LEU A 85 -10.80 3.66 7.01
CA LEU A 85 -10.46 2.57 6.10
C LEU A 85 -9.01 2.08 6.31
N ALA A 86 -8.10 2.98 6.70
CA ALA A 86 -6.73 2.68 7.06
C ALA A 86 -6.54 2.82 8.57
N ASP A 87 -7.20 1.95 9.32
CA ASP A 87 -7.17 1.91 10.78
C ASP A 87 -5.75 1.73 11.34
N ASP A 88 -4.91 0.97 10.66
CA ASP A 88 -3.50 0.78 10.96
C ASP A 88 -2.66 2.07 10.84
N TYR A 89 -2.87 2.81 9.76
CA TYR A 89 -2.22 4.10 9.54
C TYR A 89 -2.65 5.11 10.61
N ILE A 90 -3.96 5.23 10.86
CA ILE A 90 -4.51 6.16 11.85
C ILE A 90 -4.07 5.80 13.25
N LEU A 91 -4.03 4.52 13.61
CA LEU A 91 -3.51 4.06 14.90
C LEU A 91 -2.09 4.57 15.14
N GLY A 92 -1.20 4.38 14.18
CA GLY A 92 0.18 4.86 14.29
C GLY A 92 0.25 6.39 14.40
N LYS A 93 -0.53 7.12 13.58
CA LYS A 93 -0.61 8.58 13.59
C LYS A 93 -1.07 9.12 14.94
N LEU A 94 -2.14 8.56 15.51
CA LEU A 94 -2.64 8.95 16.82
C LEU A 94 -1.59 8.70 17.91
N ILE A 95 -0.97 7.52 17.95
CA ILE A 95 0.08 7.19 18.91
C ILE A 95 1.26 8.17 18.80
N SER A 96 1.67 8.50 17.57
CA SER A 96 2.76 9.46 17.31
C SER A 96 2.40 10.88 17.75
N ASN A 97 1.16 11.31 17.56
CA ASN A 97 0.67 12.63 18.00
C ASN A 97 0.66 12.78 19.53
N PHE A 98 0.51 11.66 20.27
CA PHE A 98 0.67 11.63 21.72
C PHE A 98 2.13 11.57 22.18
N GLY A 99 3.09 11.72 21.26
CA GLY A 99 4.53 11.75 21.56
C GLY A 99 5.20 10.38 21.72
N TYR A 100 4.51 9.30 21.45
CA TYR A 100 5.09 7.95 21.47
C TYR A 100 5.67 7.56 20.11
N LYS A 101 6.68 6.67 20.15
CA LYS A 101 7.32 6.12 18.96
C LYS A 101 6.65 4.82 18.50
N ILE A 102 6.65 4.60 17.19
CA ILE A 102 6.32 3.32 16.58
C ILE A 102 7.63 2.57 16.30
N HIS A 103 7.73 1.34 16.79
CA HIS A 103 8.88 0.48 16.51
C HIS A 103 8.54 -0.50 15.40
N LEU A 104 9.34 -0.48 14.32
CA LEU A 104 9.29 -1.50 13.28
C LEU A 104 10.17 -2.67 13.72
N SER A 105 9.54 -3.80 14.01
CA SER A 105 10.23 -5.02 14.40
C SER A 105 11.07 -5.58 13.25
N ASP A 106 12.19 -6.19 13.56
CA ASP A 106 13.00 -6.92 12.58
C ASP A 106 12.37 -8.28 12.18
N TYR A 107 11.28 -8.67 12.84
CA TYR A 107 10.51 -9.86 12.49
C TYR A 107 9.62 -9.60 11.28
N ILE A 108 9.78 -10.41 10.24
CA ILE A 108 8.92 -10.34 9.04
C ILE A 108 7.83 -11.40 9.16
N VAL A 109 6.57 -10.99 9.06
CA VAL A 109 5.40 -11.87 9.13
C VAL A 109 5.04 -12.38 7.75
N GLU A 110 4.72 -13.66 7.63
CA GLU A 110 4.19 -14.23 6.41
C GLU A 110 2.71 -13.88 6.24
N ASN A 111 2.37 -13.23 5.13
CA ASN A 111 1.01 -12.91 4.73
C ASN A 111 0.60 -13.80 3.55
N ILE A 112 -0.32 -14.74 3.79
CA ILE A 112 -0.84 -15.61 2.74
C ILE A 112 -1.77 -14.81 1.84
N VAL A 113 -1.41 -14.70 0.57
CA VAL A 113 -2.15 -13.95 -0.45
C VAL A 113 -2.98 -14.91 -1.30
N GLU A 114 -4.30 -14.74 -1.24
CA GLU A 114 -5.24 -15.51 -2.04
C GLU A 114 -6.22 -14.60 -2.75
N GLU A 115 -5.95 -14.32 -4.02
CA GLU A 115 -6.85 -13.55 -4.88
C GLU A 115 -7.69 -14.48 -5.74
N ALA A 116 -9.02 -14.40 -5.58
CA ALA A 116 -9.94 -15.29 -6.29
C ALA A 116 -9.91 -15.06 -7.81
N SER A 117 -9.65 -13.82 -8.25
CA SER A 117 -9.63 -13.40 -9.66
C SER A 117 -8.82 -12.13 -9.88
N PHE A 118 -8.51 -11.82 -11.14
CA PHE A 118 -7.92 -10.51 -11.52
C PHE A 118 -8.81 -9.31 -11.14
N LYS A 119 -10.13 -9.47 -11.24
CA LYS A 119 -11.07 -8.43 -10.80
C LYS A 119 -10.92 -8.12 -9.32
N ASN A 120 -10.78 -9.14 -8.48
CA ASN A 120 -10.59 -8.96 -7.05
C ASN A 120 -9.24 -8.31 -6.74
N LEU A 121 -8.17 -8.72 -7.42
CA LEU A 121 -6.86 -8.08 -7.34
C LEU A 121 -6.95 -6.58 -7.64
N ILE A 122 -7.55 -6.21 -8.78
CA ILE A 122 -7.69 -4.80 -9.18
C ILE A 122 -8.51 -4.00 -8.16
N LEU A 123 -9.64 -4.55 -7.69
CA LEU A 123 -10.49 -3.89 -6.69
C LEU A 123 -9.75 -3.70 -5.36
N HIS A 124 -8.99 -4.70 -4.94
CA HIS A 124 -8.18 -4.68 -3.73
C HIS A 124 -7.09 -3.60 -3.82
N GLU A 125 -6.31 -3.59 -4.89
CA GLU A 125 -5.25 -2.61 -5.08
C GLU A 125 -5.78 -1.19 -5.31
N LEU A 126 -6.90 -1.03 -6.03
CA LEU A 126 -7.56 0.27 -6.16
C LEU A 126 -8.05 0.82 -4.82
N ARG A 127 -8.53 -0.05 -3.93
CA ARG A 127 -8.90 0.35 -2.57
C ARG A 127 -7.70 0.92 -1.83
N TRP A 128 -6.56 0.22 -1.83
CA TRP A 128 -5.33 0.71 -1.21
C TRP A 128 -4.83 2.02 -1.83
N ALA A 129 -4.77 2.05 -3.16
CA ALA A 129 -4.32 3.22 -3.91
C ALA A 129 -5.16 4.47 -3.63
N ARG A 130 -6.50 4.34 -3.66
CA ARG A 130 -7.43 5.43 -3.38
C ARG A 130 -7.37 5.89 -1.93
N THR A 131 -7.21 4.96 -0.98
CA THR A 131 -7.04 5.27 0.43
C THR A 131 -5.76 6.06 0.66
N LEU A 132 -4.62 5.57 0.14
CA LEU A 132 -3.33 6.24 0.30
C LEU A 132 -3.32 7.62 -0.37
N LYS A 133 -3.92 7.74 -1.57
CA LYS A 133 -4.10 9.02 -2.26
C LYS A 133 -4.85 10.06 -1.39
N ARG A 134 -5.83 9.61 -0.60
CA ARG A 134 -6.61 10.51 0.27
C ARG A 134 -5.86 10.91 1.53
N ILE A 135 -5.15 9.99 2.14
CA ILE A 135 -4.45 10.20 3.40
C ILE A 135 -3.13 10.95 3.20
N GLU A 136 -2.38 10.59 2.14
CA GLU A 136 -1.06 11.14 1.84
C GLU A 136 -0.94 11.51 0.34
N PRO A 137 -1.67 12.55 -0.11
CA PRO A 137 -1.80 12.86 -1.55
C PRO A 137 -0.47 13.18 -2.22
N LEU A 138 0.41 13.94 -1.54
CA LEU A 138 1.72 14.28 -2.10
C LEU A 138 2.65 13.08 -2.16
N ALA A 139 2.73 12.30 -1.07
CA ALA A 139 3.54 11.09 -1.04
C ALA A 139 3.04 10.09 -2.10
N TYR A 140 1.72 9.96 -2.26
CA TYR A 140 1.14 9.11 -3.29
C TYR A 140 1.46 9.59 -4.70
N ALA A 141 1.40 10.89 -4.98
CA ALA A 141 1.81 11.44 -6.28
C ALA A 141 3.28 11.15 -6.58
N LEU A 142 4.17 11.32 -5.61
CA LEU A 142 5.59 11.02 -5.79
C LEU A 142 5.89 9.55 -6.08
N THR A 143 4.96 8.62 -5.77
CA THR A 143 5.15 7.21 -6.12
C THR A 143 5.18 6.95 -7.63
N PHE A 144 4.76 7.89 -8.51
CA PHE A 144 4.98 7.78 -9.96
C PHE A 144 6.46 7.63 -10.32
N LEU A 145 7.36 8.19 -9.52
CA LEU A 145 8.81 8.04 -9.72
C LEU A 145 9.28 6.59 -9.54
N THR A 146 8.49 5.76 -8.88
CA THR A 146 8.79 4.33 -8.70
C THR A 146 8.32 3.45 -9.85
N ASP A 147 7.54 3.99 -10.80
CA ASP A 147 7.09 3.29 -12.00
C ASP A 147 8.22 3.21 -13.06
N SER A 148 9.36 2.69 -12.64
CA SER A 148 10.64 2.75 -13.36
C SER A 148 10.57 2.15 -14.77
N LEU A 149 9.81 1.04 -14.97
CA LEU A 149 9.67 0.42 -16.29
C LEU A 149 8.95 1.35 -17.27
N VAL A 150 7.84 1.97 -16.86
CA VAL A 150 7.08 2.89 -17.71
C VAL A 150 7.91 4.13 -18.01
N LEU A 151 8.59 4.69 -17.00
CA LEU A 151 9.49 5.83 -17.20
C LEU A 151 10.66 5.48 -18.15
N SER A 152 11.20 4.27 -18.06
CA SER A 152 12.26 3.82 -18.97
C SER A 152 11.79 3.64 -20.42
N ILE A 153 10.52 3.22 -20.62
CA ILE A 153 9.91 3.17 -21.95
C ILE A 153 9.79 4.58 -22.53
N PHE A 154 9.28 5.55 -21.77
CA PHE A 154 9.20 6.95 -22.21
C PHE A 154 10.60 7.53 -22.51
N ALA A 155 11.59 7.29 -21.64
CA ALA A 155 12.94 7.72 -21.87
C ALA A 155 13.54 7.12 -23.16
N GLY A 156 13.32 5.82 -23.39
CA GLY A 156 13.76 5.14 -24.60
C GLY A 156 13.13 5.74 -25.88
N ILE A 157 11.82 6.04 -25.83
CA ILE A 157 11.13 6.67 -26.96
C ILE A 157 11.71 8.06 -27.26
N ILE A 158 11.93 8.88 -26.23
CA ILE A 158 12.54 10.21 -26.38
C ILE A 158 13.93 10.10 -26.98
N LEU A 159 14.78 9.21 -26.47
CA LEU A 159 16.12 8.97 -27.00
C LEU A 159 16.13 8.47 -28.43
N PHE A 160 15.17 7.62 -28.81
CA PHE A 160 14.99 7.15 -30.18
C PHE A 160 14.64 8.29 -31.14
N ILE A 161 13.67 9.14 -30.75
CA ILE A 161 13.24 10.28 -31.58
C ILE A 161 14.39 11.29 -31.76
N THR A 162 15.22 11.49 -30.75
CA THR A 162 16.30 12.49 -30.80
C THR A 162 17.57 12.00 -31.51
N ALA A 163 17.87 10.72 -31.42
CA ALA A 163 19.13 10.15 -31.92
C ALA A 163 18.95 9.07 -33.00
N GLU A 164 17.73 8.74 -33.38
CA GLU A 164 17.38 7.72 -34.39
C GLU A 164 18.04 6.35 -34.18
N SER A 165 18.36 6.02 -32.93
CA SER A 165 19.10 4.83 -32.55
C SER A 165 18.24 3.82 -31.79
N LEU A 166 18.03 2.63 -32.38
CA LEU A 166 17.33 1.51 -31.73
C LEU A 166 18.02 1.07 -30.42
N ILE A 167 19.34 1.20 -30.34
CA ILE A 167 20.08 0.86 -29.10
C ILE A 167 19.62 1.78 -27.98
N LEU A 168 19.47 3.07 -28.22
CA LEU A 168 19.01 4.04 -27.23
C LEU A 168 17.54 3.87 -26.87
N LEU A 169 16.72 3.29 -27.75
CA LEU A 169 15.35 2.90 -27.43
C LEU A 169 15.29 1.80 -26.36
N TYR A 170 16.10 0.76 -26.55
CA TYR A 170 16.02 -0.43 -25.67
C TYR A 170 16.91 -0.34 -24.43
N LEU A 171 17.99 0.46 -24.45
CA LEU A 171 18.97 0.53 -23.36
C LEU A 171 18.35 0.86 -21.99
N PRO A 172 17.51 1.91 -21.83
CA PRO A 172 16.89 2.21 -20.53
C PRO A 172 15.98 1.08 -20.05
N ILE A 173 15.26 0.43 -20.97
CA ILE A 173 14.33 -0.67 -20.64
C ILE A 173 15.12 -1.88 -20.13
N VAL A 174 16.20 -2.27 -20.82
CA VAL A 174 17.03 -3.41 -20.41
C VAL A 174 17.70 -3.16 -19.06
N ILE A 175 18.25 -1.95 -18.86
CA ILE A 175 18.84 -1.57 -17.57
C ILE A 175 17.79 -1.67 -16.46
N THR A 176 16.62 -1.09 -16.67
CA THR A 176 15.54 -1.10 -15.67
C THR A 176 15.08 -2.51 -15.35
N LEU A 177 14.83 -3.35 -16.33
CA LEU A 177 14.44 -4.73 -16.11
C LEU A 177 15.51 -5.51 -15.36
N SER A 178 16.80 -5.31 -15.69
CA SER A 178 17.90 -5.93 -14.97
C SER A 178 17.93 -5.52 -13.50
N LEU A 179 17.76 -4.23 -13.21
CA LEU A 179 17.69 -3.72 -11.83
C LEU A 179 16.45 -4.26 -11.08
N ARG A 180 15.31 -4.40 -11.76
CA ARG A 180 14.09 -4.99 -11.17
C ARG A 180 14.28 -6.48 -10.82
N VAL A 181 14.97 -7.23 -11.67
CA VAL A 181 15.34 -8.63 -11.37
C VAL A 181 16.32 -8.71 -10.20
N LEU A 182 17.32 -7.82 -10.16
CA LEU A 182 18.25 -7.75 -9.02
C LEU A 182 17.54 -7.43 -7.71
N LEU A 183 16.64 -6.44 -7.72
CA LEU A 183 15.82 -6.09 -6.55
C LEU A 183 14.99 -7.28 -6.10
N HIS A 184 14.28 -7.93 -7.04
CA HIS A 184 13.46 -9.11 -6.78
C HIS A 184 14.26 -10.23 -6.11
N ASN A 185 15.43 -10.56 -6.64
CA ASN A 185 16.30 -11.58 -6.08
C ASN A 185 16.84 -11.18 -4.70
N SER A 186 17.19 -9.91 -4.51
CA SER A 186 17.67 -9.39 -3.22
C SER A 186 16.60 -9.48 -2.14
N VAL A 187 15.36 -9.11 -2.45
CA VAL A 187 14.24 -9.23 -1.53
C VAL A 187 13.95 -10.70 -1.20
N ASN A 188 13.90 -11.58 -2.21
CA ASN A 188 13.69 -13.01 -2.00
C ASN A 188 14.76 -13.61 -1.08
N LYS A 189 16.01 -13.21 -1.23
CA LYS A 189 17.11 -13.62 -0.35
C LYS A 189 16.90 -13.12 1.09
N MET A 190 16.48 -11.86 1.24
CA MET A 190 16.23 -11.24 2.55
C MET A 190 15.10 -11.93 3.31
N ILE A 191 13.99 -12.27 2.64
CA ILE A 191 12.84 -12.94 3.26
C ILE A 191 12.99 -14.47 3.32
N ASN A 192 14.16 -15.02 2.95
CA ASN A 192 14.41 -16.47 2.87
C ASN A 192 13.34 -17.21 2.06
N SER A 193 12.84 -16.60 1.00
CA SER A 193 11.83 -17.22 0.16
C SER A 193 12.41 -18.45 -0.57
N LYS A 194 11.90 -19.63 -0.26
CA LYS A 194 12.23 -20.87 -0.96
C LYS A 194 11.45 -21.02 -2.28
N ARG A 195 10.47 -20.17 -2.52
CA ARG A 195 9.65 -20.21 -3.73
C ARG A 195 10.29 -19.34 -4.80
N VAL A 196 10.60 -19.95 -5.94
CA VAL A 196 11.01 -19.24 -7.15
C VAL A 196 9.80 -18.44 -7.60
N THR A 197 9.84 -17.14 -7.36
CA THR A 197 8.83 -16.24 -7.91
C THR A 197 9.10 -16.06 -9.41
N GLU A 198 8.05 -16.03 -10.18
CA GLU A 198 8.11 -16.06 -11.63
C GLU A 198 8.61 -14.70 -12.16
N ILE A 199 9.92 -14.59 -12.43
CA ILE A 199 10.61 -13.37 -12.90
C ILE A 199 9.92 -12.77 -14.13
N TRP A 200 9.35 -13.61 -15.01
CA TRP A 200 8.63 -13.17 -16.20
C TRP A 200 7.38 -12.33 -15.89
N LEU A 201 6.84 -12.39 -14.67
CA LEU A 201 5.71 -11.55 -14.23
C LEU A 201 6.14 -10.13 -13.87
N ILE A 202 7.44 -9.82 -13.72
CA ILE A 202 7.92 -8.48 -13.31
C ILE A 202 7.40 -7.39 -14.27
N PRO A 203 7.55 -7.49 -15.60
CA PRO A 203 7.04 -6.46 -16.51
C PRO A 203 5.53 -6.28 -16.40
N LEU A 204 4.80 -7.40 -16.33
CA LEU A 204 3.34 -7.38 -16.17
C LEU A 204 2.93 -6.69 -14.87
N ARG A 205 3.63 -6.99 -13.76
CA ARG A 205 3.38 -6.38 -12.46
C ARG A 205 3.61 -4.87 -12.47
N ASP A 206 4.71 -4.41 -13.09
CA ASP A 206 5.05 -3.00 -13.15
C ASP A 206 4.03 -2.21 -13.98
N ILE A 207 3.62 -2.74 -15.14
CA ILE A 207 2.56 -2.15 -15.98
C ILE A 207 1.23 -2.10 -15.21
N LEU A 208 0.85 -3.19 -14.53
CA LEU A 208 -0.39 -3.24 -13.75
C LEU A 208 -0.36 -2.21 -12.61
N SER A 209 0.76 -2.04 -11.90
CA SER A 209 0.93 -1.04 -10.85
C SER A 209 0.69 0.37 -11.38
N PHE A 210 1.28 0.70 -12.53
CA PHE A 210 1.09 1.99 -13.20
C PHE A 210 -0.37 2.21 -13.60
N CYS A 211 -1.02 1.22 -14.24
CA CYS A 211 -2.43 1.31 -14.62
C CYS A 211 -3.35 1.54 -13.41
N ILE A 212 -3.14 0.81 -12.31
CA ILE A 212 -3.91 0.97 -11.08
C ILE A 212 -3.70 2.37 -10.50
N ARG A 213 -2.48 2.89 -10.54
CA ARG A 213 -2.17 4.25 -10.09
C ARG A 213 -2.93 5.29 -10.90
N ILE A 214 -2.90 5.22 -12.23
CA ILE A 214 -3.68 6.12 -13.10
C ILE A 214 -5.17 6.01 -12.78
N ILE A 215 -5.73 4.79 -12.76
CA ILE A 215 -7.16 4.56 -12.50
C ILE A 215 -7.56 5.05 -11.10
N SER A 216 -6.66 5.03 -10.12
CA SER A 216 -6.94 5.52 -8.77
C SER A 216 -7.27 7.01 -8.72
N TYR A 217 -6.80 7.80 -9.68
CA TYR A 217 -7.15 9.22 -9.81
C TYR A 217 -8.57 9.42 -10.38
N ILE A 218 -9.12 8.41 -11.06
CA ILE A 218 -10.47 8.43 -11.58
C ILE A 218 -11.42 7.89 -10.49
N GLY A 219 -12.13 8.81 -9.83
CA GLY A 219 -13.09 8.46 -8.77
C GLY A 219 -12.48 8.27 -7.38
N ASN A 220 -13.36 8.27 -6.37
CA ASN A 220 -13.01 8.26 -4.95
C ASN A 220 -13.74 7.15 -4.18
N SER A 221 -14.54 6.33 -4.86
CA SER A 221 -15.27 5.24 -4.22
C SER A 221 -14.37 4.02 -4.02
N VAL A 222 -14.49 3.39 -2.86
CA VAL A 222 -13.83 2.14 -2.51
C VAL A 222 -14.89 1.09 -2.20
N ARG A 223 -14.67 -0.13 -2.68
CA ARG A 223 -15.53 -1.26 -2.33
C ARG A 223 -14.88 -2.02 -1.18
N TRP A 224 -15.61 -2.13 -0.07
CA TRP A 224 -15.18 -2.92 1.07
C TRP A 224 -16.30 -3.88 1.48
N ARG A 225 -16.00 -5.18 1.45
CA ARG A 225 -17.01 -6.24 1.54
C ARG A 225 -18.07 -6.06 0.44
N ASN A 226 -19.35 -5.93 0.82
CA ASN A 226 -20.48 -5.76 -0.12
C ASN A 226 -20.89 -4.29 -0.31
N ASN A 227 -20.33 -3.36 0.47
CA ASN A 227 -20.73 -1.95 0.46
C ASN A 227 -19.72 -1.09 -0.30
N THR A 228 -20.22 0.01 -0.86
CA THR A 228 -19.39 1.03 -1.51
C THR A 228 -19.31 2.25 -0.60
N PHE A 229 -18.09 2.70 -0.35
CA PHE A 229 -17.80 3.86 0.50
C PHE A 229 -17.09 4.93 -0.31
N VAL A 230 -17.24 6.18 0.12
CA VAL A 230 -16.41 7.30 -0.30
C VAL A 230 -15.49 7.63 0.88
N VAL A 231 -14.20 7.77 0.60
CA VAL A 231 -13.21 8.13 1.63
C VAL A 231 -12.97 9.63 1.53
N ASP A 232 -13.14 10.35 2.64
CA ASP A 232 -12.85 11.78 2.72
C ASP A 232 -11.35 12.06 2.94
N HIS A 233 -10.98 13.34 3.02
CA HIS A 233 -9.59 13.78 3.22
C HIS A 233 -9.01 13.44 4.61
N LEU A 234 -9.87 13.05 5.56
CA LEU A 234 -9.46 12.58 6.90
C LEU A 234 -9.32 11.05 6.94
N GLY A 235 -9.64 10.36 5.85
CA GLY A 235 -9.62 8.90 5.78
C GLY A 235 -10.88 8.23 6.34
N LEU A 236 -11.92 9.01 6.63
CA LEU A 236 -13.20 8.49 7.12
C LEU A 236 -14.02 7.90 5.97
N MET A 237 -14.69 6.79 6.26
CA MET A 237 -15.59 6.11 5.33
C MET A 237 -17.01 6.66 5.47
N HIS A 238 -17.56 7.13 4.36
CA HIS A 238 -18.97 7.47 4.22
C HIS A 238 -19.65 6.49 3.29
N GLU A 239 -20.70 5.83 3.76
CA GLU A 239 -21.42 4.87 2.93
C GLU A 239 -22.10 5.61 1.77
N LYS A 240 -21.83 5.16 0.54
CA LYS A 240 -22.51 5.67 -0.63
C LYS A 240 -23.88 4.99 -0.70
N LYS A 241 -24.94 5.69 -0.25
CA LYS A 241 -26.31 5.24 -0.48
C LYS A 241 -26.50 5.01 -1.99
N VAL A 242 -26.77 3.79 -2.39
CA VAL A 242 -27.24 3.51 -3.73
C VAL A 242 -28.70 4.01 -3.73
N ILE A 243 -28.92 5.16 -4.35
CA ILE A 243 -30.29 5.60 -4.64
C ILE A 243 -30.81 4.56 -5.64
N SER A 244 -31.67 3.67 -5.17
CA SER A 244 -32.46 2.83 -6.06
C SER A 244 -33.37 3.77 -6.84
N SER A 245 -33.36 3.65 -8.17
CA SER A 245 -34.14 4.47 -9.09
C SER A 245 -35.66 4.30 -8.95
N ASP A 246 -36.13 3.60 -7.93
CA ASP A 246 -37.53 3.20 -7.76
C ASP A 246 -38.26 3.90 -6.59
N ASP A 247 -37.70 4.97 -5.99
CA ASP A 247 -38.42 5.74 -4.98
C ASP A 247 -38.69 7.18 -5.49
N PRO A 248 -39.93 7.48 -5.94
CA PRO A 248 -40.27 8.79 -6.52
C PRO A 248 -40.41 9.92 -5.49
N ASN A 249 -40.16 9.71 -4.19
CA ASN A 249 -40.48 10.68 -3.14
C ASN A 249 -39.30 11.23 -2.34
N THR A 250 -38.05 11.10 -2.80
CA THR A 250 -36.89 11.67 -2.06
C THR A 250 -36.26 12.83 -2.79
N THR A 251 -36.90 14.01 -2.73
CA THR A 251 -36.25 15.32 -2.92
C THR A 251 -35.62 15.74 -1.58
N GLU A 252 -34.54 15.14 -1.16
CA GLU A 252 -33.69 15.70 -0.11
C GLU A 252 -32.46 16.36 -0.72
N LYS A 253 -32.41 17.68 -0.56
CA LYS A 253 -31.31 18.57 -0.98
C LYS A 253 -30.00 18.09 -0.37
N ILE A 254 -29.04 17.85 -1.23
CA ILE A 254 -27.62 17.69 -0.85
C ILE A 254 -27.15 19.03 -0.25
N PRO A 255 -26.64 19.07 0.99
CA PRO A 255 -25.99 20.28 1.47
C PRO A 255 -24.72 20.54 0.65
N ASP A 256 -24.64 21.70 0.00
CA ASP A 256 -23.44 22.23 -0.62
C ASP A 256 -22.34 22.41 0.46
N LEU A 257 -21.41 21.45 0.50
CA LEU A 257 -20.15 21.55 1.26
C LEU A 257 -19.00 21.94 0.32
N LEU A 258 -19.21 23.01 -0.45
CA LEU A 258 -18.18 23.67 -1.24
C LEU A 258 -18.33 25.18 -1.12
N THR A 259 -17.76 25.76 -0.08
CA THR A 259 -17.22 27.13 -0.07
C THR A 259 -16.38 27.37 1.17
N PRO A 260 -15.42 28.32 1.15
CA PRO A 260 -13.99 28.06 0.84
C PRO A 260 -13.17 27.90 2.11
#